data_1bce7a2fd14f8b50712e8538fa9ca779
#
_entry.id   1bce7a2fd14f8b50712e8538fa9ca779
#
_cell.length_a   1.000
_cell.length_b   1.000
_cell.length_c   1.000
_cell.angle_alpha   90.00
_cell.angle_beta   90.00
_cell.angle_gamma   90.00
#
_symmetry.space_group_name_H-M   'P 1'
#
loop_
_entity.id
_entity.type
_entity.pdbx_description
1 polymer ?
#
loop_
_entity_poly.entity_id
_entity_poly.type
_entity_poly.pdbx_seq_one_letter_code
_entity_poly.pdbx_strand_id
1 'polypeptide(L)'
;MKLNQKEQRFLRMFPPRMKQLENQIRLVKNCSRKDGYEWGFTDLVPNFFIVIFKDLTLCAKNFGLDIDVTIGGRDIEDIYDDALEKFNEYNAD
;
A
#
# COMPACT_ATOMS: atom_id res chain seq x y z
N MET A 1 -15.66 -24.91 -18.77
CA MET A 1 -15.63 -25.31 -17.34
C MET A 1 -16.51 -24.38 -16.53
N LYS A 2 -17.35 -24.94 -15.72
CA LYS A 2 -18.26 -24.14 -14.89
C LYS A 2 -17.62 -23.82 -13.56
N LEU A 3 -17.55 -22.55 -13.22
CA LEU A 3 -16.96 -22.09 -11.96
C LEU A 3 -17.90 -22.38 -10.79
N ASN A 4 -17.34 -22.75 -9.64
CA ASN A 4 -18.12 -22.91 -8.42
C ASN A 4 -18.47 -21.53 -7.85
N GLN A 5 -19.29 -21.54 -6.79
CA GLN A 5 -19.81 -20.31 -6.20
C GLN A 5 -18.74 -19.42 -5.62
N LYS A 6 -17.70 -20.02 -5.02
CA LYS A 6 -16.59 -19.27 -4.44
C LYS A 6 -15.72 -18.62 -5.53
N GLU A 7 -15.50 -19.34 -6.61
CA GLU A 7 -14.76 -18.81 -7.75
C GLU A 7 -15.49 -17.64 -8.41
N GLN A 8 -16.80 -17.79 -8.59
CA GLN A 8 -17.63 -16.72 -9.15
C GLN A 8 -17.61 -15.49 -8.28
N ARG A 9 -17.68 -15.67 -6.95
CA ARG A 9 -17.63 -14.54 -6.00
C ARG A 9 -16.29 -13.82 -6.08
N PHE A 10 -15.20 -14.57 -6.15
CA PHE A 10 -13.86 -13.98 -6.27
C PHE A 10 -13.74 -13.13 -7.53
N LEU A 11 -14.17 -13.68 -8.68
CA LEU A 11 -14.07 -12.95 -9.95
C LEU A 11 -14.97 -11.71 -9.98
N ARG A 12 -16.04 -11.70 -9.20
CA ARG A 12 -16.92 -10.54 -9.09
C ARG A 12 -16.33 -9.47 -8.17
N MET A 13 -15.62 -9.88 -7.11
CA MET A 13 -15.18 -8.96 -6.05
C MET A 13 -13.76 -8.47 -6.20
N PHE A 14 -12.84 -9.34 -6.60
CA PHE A 14 -11.41 -9.03 -6.56
C PHE A 14 -10.96 -8.03 -7.64
N PRO A 15 -11.28 -8.25 -8.93
CA PRO A 15 -10.80 -7.32 -9.97
C PRO A 15 -11.28 -5.88 -9.79
N PRO A 16 -12.55 -5.61 -9.45
CA PRO A 16 -12.98 -4.23 -9.21
C PRO A 16 -12.25 -3.56 -8.05
N ARG A 17 -11.97 -4.32 -6.98
CA ARG A 17 -11.24 -3.79 -5.84
C ARG A 17 -9.81 -3.45 -6.19
N MET A 18 -9.16 -4.30 -7.00
CA MET A 18 -7.81 -4.02 -7.47
C MET A 18 -7.78 -2.78 -8.38
N LYS A 19 -8.81 -2.61 -9.19
CA LYS A 19 -8.92 -1.42 -10.03
C LYS A 19 -9.07 -0.15 -9.18
N GLN A 20 -9.85 -0.22 -8.13
CA GLN A 20 -10.00 0.90 -7.18
C GLN A 20 -8.67 1.23 -6.51
N LEU A 21 -7.93 0.20 -6.10
CA LEU A 21 -6.61 0.40 -5.51
C LEU A 21 -5.66 1.10 -6.49
N GLU A 22 -5.64 0.67 -7.74
CA GLU A 22 -4.84 1.31 -8.78
C GLU A 22 -5.22 2.78 -8.95
N ASN A 23 -6.52 3.07 -8.95
CA ASN A 23 -7.00 4.46 -9.07
C ASN A 23 -6.54 5.31 -7.88
N GLN A 24 -6.56 4.76 -6.67
CA GLN A 24 -6.07 5.47 -5.49
C GLN A 24 -4.57 5.74 -5.59
N ILE A 25 -3.81 4.82 -6.13
CA ILE A 25 -2.37 5.02 -6.34
C ILE A 25 -2.14 6.21 -7.30
N ARG A 26 -2.94 6.32 -8.36
CA ARG A 26 -2.85 7.45 -9.28
C ARG A 26 -3.12 8.78 -8.58
N LEU A 27 -4.12 8.81 -7.69
CA LEU A 27 -4.45 10.02 -6.95
C LEU A 27 -3.31 10.41 -6.00
N VAL A 28 -2.69 9.44 -5.35
CA VAL A 28 -1.53 9.68 -4.49
C VAL A 28 -0.36 10.23 -5.33
N LYS A 29 -0.14 9.66 -6.51
CA LYS A 29 0.92 10.12 -7.42
C LYS A 29 0.74 11.59 -7.77
N ASN A 30 -0.51 12.05 -7.94
CA ASN A 30 -0.78 13.45 -8.26
C ASN A 30 -0.29 14.39 -7.15
N CYS A 31 -0.25 13.93 -5.91
CA CYS A 31 0.26 14.72 -4.79
C CYS A 31 1.78 14.94 -4.83
N SER A 32 2.49 14.25 -5.72
CA SER A 32 3.94 14.45 -5.89
C SER A 32 4.27 15.64 -6.79
N ARG A 33 3.28 16.28 -7.40
CA ARG A 33 3.47 17.38 -8.32
C ARG A 33 3.81 18.67 -7.55
N LYS A 34 5.02 19.15 -7.74
CA LYS A 34 5.53 20.30 -7.00
C LYS A 34 4.90 21.64 -7.40
N ASP A 35 4.20 21.68 -8.51
CA ASP A 35 3.46 22.88 -8.91
C ASP A 35 2.20 23.12 -8.09
N GLY A 36 1.71 22.09 -7.38
CA GLY A 36 0.52 22.20 -6.54
C GLY A 36 0.71 21.76 -5.10
N TYR A 37 1.79 21.01 -4.82
CA TYR A 37 1.99 20.41 -3.51
C TYR A 37 3.44 20.51 -3.08
N GLU A 38 3.66 20.67 -1.79
CA GLU A 38 5.00 20.62 -1.21
C GLU A 38 5.04 19.52 -0.15
N TRP A 39 5.97 18.58 -0.31
CA TRP A 39 6.07 17.44 0.59
C TRP A 39 7.48 17.22 1.15
N GLY A 40 8.47 18.00 0.69
CA GLY A 40 9.85 17.84 1.14
C GLY A 40 10.12 18.34 2.55
N PHE A 41 9.16 19.07 3.15
CA PHE A 41 9.35 19.65 4.48
C PHE A 41 9.07 18.64 5.62
N THR A 42 8.60 17.44 5.29
CA THR A 42 8.13 16.46 6.27
C THR A 42 8.63 15.07 5.91
N ASP A 43 8.63 14.19 6.90
CA ASP A 43 8.96 12.77 6.71
C ASP A 43 7.71 11.90 6.51
N LEU A 44 6.55 12.50 6.26
CA LEU A 44 5.32 11.75 6.05
C LEU A 44 5.43 10.77 4.88
N VAL A 45 6.00 11.23 3.76
CA VAL A 45 6.03 10.43 2.54
C VAL A 45 6.72 9.08 2.76
N PRO A 46 7.99 9.04 3.23
CA PRO A 46 8.63 7.73 3.40
C PRO A 46 7.91 6.85 4.43
N ASN A 47 7.45 7.43 5.54
CA ASN A 47 6.80 6.64 6.59
C ASN A 47 5.47 6.05 6.13
N PHE A 48 4.67 6.84 5.40
CA PHE A 48 3.40 6.35 4.89
C PHE A 48 3.59 5.27 3.84
N PHE A 49 4.57 5.45 2.94
CA PHE A 49 4.86 4.43 1.94
C PHE A 49 5.36 3.12 2.55
N ILE A 50 6.17 3.19 3.61
CA ILE A 50 6.63 1.99 4.30
C ILE A 50 5.44 1.19 4.84
N VAL A 51 4.48 1.86 5.47
CA VAL A 51 3.29 1.20 6.02
C VAL A 51 2.46 0.57 4.90
N ILE A 52 2.23 1.31 3.81
CA ILE A 52 1.42 0.82 2.70
C ILE A 52 2.08 -0.37 2.02
N PHE A 53 3.40 -0.31 1.77
CA PHE A 53 4.11 -1.44 1.17
C PHE A 53 4.09 -2.67 2.06
N LYS A 54 4.20 -2.49 3.38
CA LYS A 54 4.09 -3.61 4.32
C LYS A 54 2.70 -4.24 4.28
N ASP A 55 1.66 -3.42 4.34
CA ASP A 55 0.28 -3.91 4.29
C ASP A 55 0.00 -4.62 2.96
N LEU A 56 0.50 -4.06 1.86
CA LEU A 56 0.34 -4.67 0.54
C LEU A 56 1.06 -6.02 0.47
N THR A 57 2.27 -6.10 1.04
CA THR A 57 3.02 -7.35 1.09
C THR A 57 2.26 -8.42 1.87
N LEU A 58 1.72 -8.07 3.03
CA LEU A 58 0.93 -9.00 3.84
C LEU A 58 -0.32 -9.44 3.11
N CYS A 59 -0.98 -8.53 2.43
CA CYS A 59 -2.15 -8.85 1.61
C CYS A 59 -1.79 -9.87 0.52
N ALA A 60 -0.70 -9.63 -0.20
CA ALA A 60 -0.25 -10.52 -1.26
C ALA A 60 0.14 -11.91 -0.71
N LYS A 61 0.75 -11.95 0.47
CA LYS A 61 1.10 -13.23 1.11
C LYS A 61 -0.12 -14.07 1.43
N ASN A 62 -1.24 -13.44 1.76
CA ASN A 62 -2.50 -14.16 1.98
C ASN A 62 -2.99 -14.88 0.72
N PHE A 63 -2.54 -14.46 -0.45
CA PHE A 63 -2.82 -15.14 -1.72
C PHE A 63 -1.71 -16.11 -2.14
N GLY A 64 -0.76 -16.36 -1.24
CA GLY A 64 0.33 -17.30 -1.51
C GLY A 64 1.52 -16.70 -2.25
N LEU A 65 1.57 -15.39 -2.41
CA LEU A 65 2.70 -14.75 -3.07
C LEU A 65 3.84 -14.52 -2.08
N ASP A 66 5.06 -14.79 -2.53
CA ASP A 66 6.27 -14.59 -1.74
C ASP A 66 6.95 -13.31 -2.23
N ILE A 67 6.82 -12.24 -1.45
CA ILE A 67 7.31 -10.91 -1.82
C ILE A 67 8.17 -10.36 -0.69
N ASP A 68 9.38 -9.97 -1.04
CA ASP A 68 10.28 -9.23 -0.15
C ASP A 68 10.44 -7.80 -0.67
N VAL A 69 10.38 -6.84 0.25
CA VAL A 69 10.48 -5.43 -0.11
C VAL A 69 11.62 -4.78 0.66
N THR A 70 12.45 -4.03 -0.06
CA THR A 70 13.44 -3.15 0.55
C THR A 70 13.15 -1.72 0.10
N ILE A 71 13.38 -0.78 1.00
CA ILE A 71 13.17 0.64 0.71
C ILE A 71 14.46 1.36 1.09
N GLY A 72 15.10 1.99 0.11
CA GLY A 72 16.39 2.65 0.35
C GLY A 72 17.48 1.70 0.81
N GLY A 73 17.43 0.44 0.36
CA GLY A 73 18.43 -0.57 0.74
C GLY A 73 18.16 -1.22 2.09
N ARG A 74 17.08 -0.86 2.77
CA ARG A 74 16.73 -1.43 4.08
C ARG A 74 15.52 -2.34 3.94
N ASP A 75 15.57 -3.49 4.64
CA ASP A 75 14.46 -4.43 4.68
C ASP A 75 13.27 -3.78 5.38
N ILE A 76 12.08 -3.96 4.81
CA ILE A 76 10.88 -3.32 5.33
C ILE A 76 10.56 -3.80 6.76
N GLU A 77 10.94 -5.04 7.12
CA GLU A 77 10.71 -5.55 8.47
C GLU A 77 11.47 -4.75 9.52
N ASP A 78 12.64 -4.20 9.14
CA ASP A 78 13.50 -3.46 10.07
C ASP A 78 13.03 -2.02 10.29
N ILE A 79 12.20 -1.47 9.40
CA ILE A 79 11.82 -0.05 9.43
C ILE A 79 10.32 0.14 9.64
N TYR A 80 9.54 -0.93 9.63
CA TYR A 80 8.08 -0.84 9.67
C TYR A 80 7.55 -0.29 11.00
N ASP A 81 8.08 -0.76 12.13
CA ASP A 81 7.53 -0.38 13.43
C ASP A 81 7.61 1.12 13.68
N ASP A 82 8.75 1.72 13.34
CA ASP A 82 8.93 3.16 13.47
C ASP A 82 8.01 3.94 12.54
N ALA A 83 7.88 3.44 11.30
CA ALA A 83 7.00 4.08 10.33
C ALA A 83 5.52 3.97 10.74
N LEU A 84 5.13 2.83 11.29
CA LEU A 84 3.77 2.62 11.77
C LEU A 84 3.43 3.56 12.92
N GLU A 85 4.37 3.77 13.83
CA GLU A 85 4.18 4.70 14.92
C GLU A 85 3.88 6.11 14.40
N LYS A 86 4.66 6.58 13.45
CA LYS A 86 4.46 7.89 12.85
C LYS A 86 3.16 7.97 12.04
N PHE A 87 2.83 6.91 11.33
CA PHE A 87 1.57 6.82 10.60
C PHE A 87 0.37 6.94 11.54
N ASN A 88 0.39 6.18 12.65
CA ASN A 88 -0.69 6.21 13.63
C ASN A 88 -0.78 7.55 14.35
N GLU A 89 0.34 8.16 14.66
CA GLU A 89 0.41 9.48 15.28
C GLU A 89 -0.32 10.52 14.43
N TYR A 90 -0.06 10.52 13.13
CA TYR A 90 -0.68 11.47 12.21
C TYR A 90 -2.17 11.21 12.02
N ASN A 91 -2.58 9.96 12.05
CA ASN A 91 -3.98 9.56 11.83
C ASN A 91 -4.75 9.33 13.13
N ALA A 92 -4.24 9.79 14.26
CA ALA A 92 -4.81 9.50 15.58
C ALA A 92 -6.04 10.35 15.93
N ASP A 93 -6.45 11.25 15.09
CA ASP A 93 -7.60 12.11 15.34
C ASP A 93 -8.94 11.41 15.22
#